data_d106a6b8e6e3e88e39bb8b285013b73a
#
_entry.id   d106a6b8e6e3e88e39bb8b285013b73a
#
_cell.length_a   1.000
_cell.length_b   1.000
_cell.length_c   1.000
_cell.angle_alpha   90.00
_cell.angle_beta   90.00
_cell.angle_gamma   90.00
#
_symmetry.space_group_name_H-M   'P 1'
#
loop_
_entity.id
_entity.type
_entity.pdbx_description
1 polymer ?
#
loop_
_entity_poly.entity_id
_entity_poly.type
_entity_poly.pdbx_seq_one_letter_code
_entity_poly.pdbx_strand_id
1 'polypeptide(L)'
;MLFDYYEILILSLIQGVSEFIPVSSSAHLYIISELFDFKNQSLMIDVGMHLGSLLAVLFYFRQDFLNILKNKQILNLMVIGSIPLIIAGFIIYTTGLIDFVRNLKLLAWLSLIFAIVLYFADKIKVTKKIDTDLNLKTILIIGLFQIASLFPGVSLSLIHISEPTRQSLI
;
A
#
# COMPACT_ATOMS: atom_id res chain seq x y z
N MET A 1 -14.63 24.20 -12.98
CA MET A 1 -15.57 23.17 -12.50
C MET A 1 -15.61 21.91 -13.39
N LEU A 2 -15.87 21.96 -14.71
CA LEU A 2 -15.84 20.75 -15.57
C LEU A 2 -14.45 20.11 -15.67
N PHE A 3 -13.38 20.90 -15.75
CA PHE A 3 -12.00 20.40 -15.77
C PHE A 3 -11.62 19.68 -14.47
N ASP A 4 -12.14 20.13 -13.33
CA ASP A 4 -11.88 19.55 -12.03
C ASP A 4 -12.43 18.12 -11.91
N TYR A 5 -13.60 17.84 -12.48
CA TYR A 5 -14.20 16.50 -12.51
C TYR A 5 -13.42 15.55 -13.43
N TYR A 6 -12.85 16.08 -14.53
CA TYR A 6 -12.05 15.29 -15.47
C TYR A 6 -10.75 14.80 -14.83
N GLU A 7 -10.04 15.66 -14.10
CA GLU A 7 -8.84 15.32 -13.36
C GLU A 7 -9.14 14.22 -12.32
N ILE A 8 -10.19 14.41 -11.53
CA ILE A 8 -10.61 13.43 -10.51
C ILE A 8 -10.98 12.09 -11.15
N LEU A 9 -11.69 12.11 -12.28
CA LEU A 9 -12.06 10.89 -13.00
C LEU A 9 -10.83 10.12 -13.50
N ILE A 10 -9.86 10.82 -14.12
CA ILE A 10 -8.62 10.21 -14.61
C ILE A 10 -7.83 9.63 -13.43
N LEU A 11 -7.65 10.40 -12.36
CA LEU A 11 -6.93 9.94 -11.17
C LEU A 11 -7.62 8.72 -10.51
N SER A 12 -8.96 8.71 -10.48
CA SER A 12 -9.73 7.58 -9.95
C SER A 12 -9.56 6.31 -10.78
N LEU A 13 -9.52 6.43 -12.11
CA LEU A 13 -9.25 5.29 -13.01
C LEU A 13 -7.84 4.76 -12.81
N ILE A 14 -6.85 5.65 -12.73
CA ILE A 14 -5.46 5.28 -12.47
C ILE A 14 -5.33 4.58 -11.12
N GLN A 15 -5.92 5.14 -10.07
CA GLN A 15 -5.94 4.53 -8.75
C GLN A 15 -6.57 3.14 -8.78
N GLY A 16 -7.76 3.03 -9.40
CA GLY A 16 -8.49 1.75 -9.48
C GLY A 16 -7.73 0.65 -10.22
N VAL A 17 -6.89 1.01 -11.20
CA VAL A 17 -6.03 0.04 -11.91
C VAL A 17 -4.75 -0.23 -11.13
N SER A 18 -4.02 0.81 -10.72
CA SER A 18 -2.70 0.69 -10.10
C SER A 18 -2.74 0.08 -8.70
N GLU A 19 -3.85 0.20 -7.97
CA GLU A 19 -3.98 -0.39 -6.64
C GLU A 19 -3.95 -1.92 -6.64
N PHE A 20 -4.41 -2.54 -7.74
CA PHE A 20 -4.46 -4.00 -7.87
C PHE A 20 -3.27 -4.59 -8.65
N ILE A 21 -2.38 -3.74 -9.15
CA ILE A 21 -1.14 -4.15 -9.80
C ILE A 21 0.01 -3.97 -8.79
N PRO A 22 1.06 -4.80 -8.82
CA PRO A 22 2.20 -4.69 -7.90
C PRO A 22 3.10 -3.48 -8.23
N VAL A 23 2.52 -2.29 -8.23
CA VAL A 23 3.17 -1.00 -8.45
C VAL A 23 2.66 0.01 -7.43
N SER A 24 3.42 1.06 -7.18
CA SER A 24 2.99 2.11 -6.25
C SER A 24 1.89 2.98 -6.86
N SER A 25 0.65 2.82 -6.40
CA SER A 25 -0.49 3.64 -6.84
C SER A 25 -0.28 5.12 -6.53
N SER A 26 0.18 5.47 -5.34
CA SER A 26 0.49 6.85 -4.95
C SER A 26 1.57 7.49 -5.84
N ALA A 27 2.56 6.71 -6.29
CA ALA A 27 3.55 7.20 -7.23
C ALA A 27 2.92 7.53 -8.59
N HIS A 28 2.01 6.68 -9.09
CA HIS A 28 1.32 6.91 -10.36
C HIS A 28 0.43 8.13 -10.30
N LEU A 29 -0.34 8.30 -9.21
CA LEU A 29 -1.16 9.50 -9.01
C LEU A 29 -0.30 10.77 -9.05
N TYR A 30 0.82 10.76 -8.34
CA TYR A 30 1.71 11.91 -8.27
C TYR A 30 2.36 12.23 -9.63
N ILE A 31 2.91 11.23 -10.33
CA ILE A 31 3.56 11.40 -11.63
C ILE A 31 2.56 11.93 -12.67
N ILE A 32 1.37 11.35 -12.75
CA ILE A 32 0.35 11.79 -13.72
C ILE A 32 -0.08 13.22 -13.43
N SER A 33 -0.30 13.56 -12.17
CA SER A 33 -0.68 14.92 -11.79
C SER A 33 0.38 15.95 -12.15
N GLU A 34 1.65 15.59 -11.96
CA GLU A 34 2.78 16.46 -12.33
C GLU A 34 2.95 16.59 -13.85
N LEU A 35 2.80 15.50 -14.61
CA LEU A 35 2.94 15.50 -16.06
C LEU A 35 1.83 16.29 -16.78
N PHE A 36 0.62 16.27 -16.25
CA PHE A 36 -0.54 16.92 -16.82
C PHE A 36 -0.91 18.24 -16.13
N ASP A 37 -0.08 18.68 -15.17
CA ASP A 37 -0.30 19.91 -14.39
C ASP A 37 -1.71 19.96 -13.75
N PHE A 38 -2.10 18.85 -13.14
CA PHE A 38 -3.39 18.72 -12.46
C PHE A 38 -3.42 19.56 -11.19
N LYS A 39 -4.40 20.49 -11.11
CA LYS A 39 -4.51 21.47 -10.01
C LYS A 39 -5.17 20.88 -8.75
N ASN A 40 -5.92 19.80 -8.91
CA ASN A 40 -6.71 19.23 -7.82
C ASN A 40 -5.97 18.14 -7.05
N GLN A 41 -4.73 17.81 -7.42
CA GLN A 41 -3.99 16.82 -6.65
C GLN A 41 -3.67 17.37 -5.26
N SER A 42 -4.14 16.66 -4.25
CA SER A 42 -3.87 16.94 -2.85
C SER A 42 -3.85 15.63 -2.06
N LEU A 43 -3.21 15.66 -0.89
CA LEU A 43 -3.23 14.51 0.02
C LEU A 43 -4.67 14.05 0.33
N MET A 44 -5.61 14.98 0.44
CA MET A 44 -7.01 14.67 0.74
C MET A 44 -7.69 13.88 -0.39
N ILE A 45 -7.40 14.22 -1.65
CA ILE A 45 -7.92 13.51 -2.82
C ILE A 45 -7.28 12.13 -2.92
N ASP A 46 -5.97 12.02 -2.72
CA ASP A 46 -5.28 10.74 -2.72
C ASP A 46 -5.87 9.79 -1.65
N VAL A 47 -6.07 10.28 -0.42
CA VAL A 47 -6.71 9.52 0.67
C VAL A 47 -8.15 9.12 0.30
N GLY A 48 -8.91 10.01 -0.32
CA GLY A 48 -10.27 9.72 -0.79
C GLY A 48 -10.30 8.60 -1.83
N MET A 49 -9.34 8.59 -2.77
CA MET A 49 -9.22 7.54 -3.79
C MET A 49 -8.84 6.19 -3.18
N HIS A 50 -7.89 6.17 -2.24
CA HIS A 50 -7.53 4.95 -1.51
C HIS A 50 -8.70 4.42 -0.66
N LEU A 51 -9.49 5.32 -0.06
CA LEU A 51 -10.72 4.93 0.64
C LEU A 51 -11.72 4.27 -0.31
N GLY A 52 -11.87 4.80 -1.53
CA GLY A 52 -12.71 4.20 -2.57
C GLY A 52 -12.26 2.78 -2.93
N SER A 53 -10.96 2.58 -3.16
CA SER A 53 -10.37 1.26 -3.42
C SER A 53 -10.58 0.31 -2.23
N LEU A 54 -10.38 0.78 -1.01
CA LEU A 54 -10.62 0.00 0.20
C LEU A 54 -12.08 -0.45 0.30
N LEU A 55 -13.03 0.43 0.06
CA LEU A 55 -14.46 0.08 0.08
C LEU A 55 -14.80 -0.96 -0.99
N ALA A 56 -14.22 -0.86 -2.19
CA ALA A 56 -14.39 -1.86 -3.25
C ALA A 56 -13.88 -3.24 -2.82
N VAL A 57 -12.68 -3.30 -2.22
CA VAL A 57 -12.10 -4.55 -1.68
C VAL A 57 -12.97 -5.12 -0.57
N LEU A 58 -13.40 -4.32 0.39
CA LEU A 58 -14.26 -4.75 1.48
C LEU A 58 -15.60 -5.28 0.97
N PHE A 59 -16.17 -4.66 -0.05
CA PHE A 59 -17.40 -5.12 -0.67
C PHE A 59 -17.22 -6.45 -1.41
N TYR A 60 -16.14 -6.58 -2.18
CA TYR A 60 -15.84 -7.79 -2.95
C TYR A 60 -15.54 -8.98 -2.02
N PHE A 61 -14.67 -8.79 -1.04
CA PHE A 61 -14.25 -9.83 -0.08
C PHE A 61 -15.06 -9.81 1.24
N ARG A 62 -16.28 -9.31 1.21
CA ARG A 62 -17.10 -9.14 2.44
C ARG A 62 -17.25 -10.40 3.28
N GLN A 63 -17.32 -11.58 2.65
CA GLN A 63 -17.47 -12.84 3.38
C GLN A 63 -16.18 -13.23 4.10
N ASP A 64 -15.03 -13.07 3.42
CA ASP A 64 -13.73 -13.36 3.99
C ASP A 64 -13.43 -12.38 5.13
N PHE A 65 -13.74 -11.10 4.92
CA PHE A 65 -13.60 -10.08 5.95
C PHE A 65 -14.43 -10.39 7.20
N LEU A 66 -15.71 -10.80 7.04
CA LEU A 66 -16.56 -11.21 8.16
C LEU A 66 -16.01 -12.45 8.87
N ASN A 67 -15.39 -13.38 8.16
CA ASN A 67 -14.76 -14.55 8.76
C ASN A 67 -13.51 -14.16 9.57
N ILE A 68 -12.70 -13.24 9.07
CA ILE A 68 -11.54 -12.69 9.80
C ILE A 68 -12.00 -12.02 11.11
N LEU A 69 -13.07 -11.20 11.06
CA LEU A 69 -13.62 -10.54 12.25
C LEU A 69 -14.10 -11.52 13.32
N LYS A 70 -14.55 -12.72 12.94
CA LYS A 70 -14.93 -13.78 13.88
C LYS A 70 -13.73 -14.47 14.51
N ASN A 71 -12.58 -14.47 13.86
CA ASN A 71 -11.34 -15.06 14.37
C ASN A 71 -10.56 -14.02 15.21
N LYS A 72 -10.83 -14.01 16.52
CA LYS A 72 -10.20 -13.06 17.45
C LYS A 72 -8.67 -13.12 17.45
N GLN A 73 -8.09 -14.29 17.21
CA GLN A 73 -6.63 -14.44 17.18
C GLN A 73 -6.03 -13.70 15.97
N ILE A 74 -6.57 -13.92 14.77
CA ILE A 74 -6.12 -13.23 13.55
C ILE A 74 -6.36 -11.74 13.68
N LEU A 75 -7.54 -11.33 14.15
CA LEU A 75 -7.88 -9.93 14.34
C LEU A 75 -6.88 -9.21 15.28
N ASN A 76 -6.57 -9.82 16.42
CA ASN A 76 -5.59 -9.27 17.35
C ASN A 76 -4.19 -9.13 16.73
N LEU A 77 -3.74 -10.13 15.98
CA LEU A 77 -2.46 -10.08 15.28
C LEU A 77 -2.44 -8.96 14.22
N MET A 78 -3.52 -8.79 13.46
CA MET A 78 -3.64 -7.69 12.47
C MET A 78 -3.58 -6.33 13.16
N VAL A 79 -4.32 -6.14 14.26
CA VAL A 79 -4.30 -4.88 15.03
C VAL A 79 -2.90 -4.58 15.55
N ILE A 80 -2.24 -5.56 16.18
CA ILE A 80 -0.88 -5.39 16.72
C ILE A 80 0.11 -5.10 15.59
N GLY A 81 0.01 -5.79 14.45
CA GLY A 81 0.86 -5.57 13.28
C GLY A 81 0.69 -4.18 12.65
N SER A 82 -0.49 -3.58 12.78
CA SER A 82 -0.76 -2.24 12.25
C SER A 82 -0.23 -1.11 13.16
N ILE A 83 0.04 -1.38 14.44
CA ILE A 83 0.48 -0.35 15.40
C ILE A 83 1.74 0.39 14.94
N PRO A 84 2.83 -0.27 14.50
CA PRO A 84 4.04 0.42 14.05
C PRO A 84 3.77 1.39 12.89
N LEU A 85 2.94 0.97 11.93
CA LEU A 85 2.55 1.79 10.78
C LEU A 85 1.75 3.02 11.21
N ILE A 86 0.77 2.85 12.12
CA ILE A 86 -0.06 3.95 12.63
C ILE A 86 0.80 4.98 13.37
N ILE A 87 1.72 4.52 14.22
CA ILE A 87 2.63 5.41 14.95
C ILE A 87 3.53 6.18 13.99
N ALA A 88 4.14 5.50 13.03
CA ALA A 88 5.02 6.13 12.04
C ALA A 88 4.25 7.14 11.16
N GLY A 89 3.06 6.79 10.69
CA GLY A 89 2.20 7.68 9.92
C GLY A 89 1.79 8.93 10.71
N PHE A 90 1.44 8.77 11.99
CA PHE A 90 1.13 9.89 12.88
C PHE A 90 2.34 10.82 13.06
N ILE A 91 3.53 10.28 13.26
CA ILE A 91 4.76 11.06 13.38
C ILE A 91 5.04 11.84 12.09
N ILE A 92 4.98 11.18 10.92
CA ILE A 92 5.22 11.82 9.62
C ILE A 92 4.21 12.96 9.38
N TYR A 93 2.95 12.74 9.73
CA TYR A 93 1.89 13.75 9.59
C TYR A 93 2.12 14.95 10.52
N THR A 94 2.39 14.72 11.80
CA THR A 94 2.52 15.81 12.80
C THR A 94 3.82 16.60 12.67
N THR A 95 4.88 15.99 12.14
CA THR A 95 6.17 16.67 11.91
C THR A 95 6.24 17.42 10.58
N GLY A 96 5.22 17.30 9.71
CA GLY A 96 5.22 17.90 8.39
C GLY A 96 6.19 17.25 7.40
N LEU A 97 6.77 16.08 7.73
CA LEU A 97 7.66 15.34 6.85
C LEU A 97 6.94 14.82 5.59
N ILE A 98 5.62 14.92 5.53
CA ILE A 98 4.81 14.45 4.41
C ILE A 98 5.21 15.13 3.09
N ASP A 99 5.51 16.43 3.13
CA ASP A 99 5.90 17.20 1.93
C ASP A 99 7.30 16.80 1.44
N PHE A 100 8.21 16.46 2.35
CA PHE A 100 9.52 15.94 2.01
C PHE A 100 9.43 14.56 1.35
N VAL A 101 8.56 13.70 1.85
CA VAL A 101 8.34 12.35 1.33
C VAL A 101 7.71 12.39 -0.08
N ARG A 102 6.91 13.40 -0.38
CA ARG A 102 6.24 13.62 -1.69
C ARG A 102 7.14 14.33 -2.71
N ASN A 103 8.42 14.06 -2.72
CA ASN A 103 9.36 14.64 -3.67
C ASN A 103 9.61 13.70 -4.86
N LEU A 104 9.50 14.22 -6.10
CA LEU A 104 9.64 13.42 -7.33
C LEU A 104 10.99 12.69 -7.43
N LYS A 105 12.09 13.34 -7.01
CA LYS A 105 13.41 12.71 -7.01
C LYS A 105 13.50 11.58 -6.00
N LEU A 106 12.96 11.78 -4.80
CA LEU A 106 12.91 10.75 -3.76
C LEU A 106 12.08 9.56 -4.22
N LEU A 107 10.91 9.82 -4.81
CA LEU A 107 10.02 8.83 -5.39
C LEU A 107 10.74 7.98 -6.45
N ALA A 108 11.44 8.61 -7.39
CA ALA A 108 12.16 7.90 -8.45
C ALA A 108 13.26 6.98 -7.87
N TRP A 109 14.06 7.47 -6.93
CA TRP A 109 15.10 6.68 -6.27
C TRP A 109 14.52 5.52 -5.45
N LEU A 110 13.49 5.77 -4.68
CA LEU A 110 12.83 4.73 -3.89
C LEU A 110 12.23 3.67 -4.81
N SER A 111 11.51 4.05 -5.85
CA SER A 111 10.95 3.10 -6.82
C SER A 111 12.02 2.22 -7.46
N LEU A 112 13.17 2.80 -7.83
CA LEU A 112 14.28 2.05 -8.39
C LEU A 112 14.88 1.06 -7.37
N ILE A 113 15.18 1.53 -6.16
CA ILE A 113 15.76 0.68 -5.10
C ILE A 113 14.82 -0.47 -4.78
N PHE A 114 13.54 -0.17 -4.58
CA PHE A 114 12.56 -1.20 -4.22
C PHE A 114 12.24 -2.15 -5.38
N ALA A 115 12.29 -1.71 -6.63
CA ALA A 115 12.20 -2.60 -7.78
C ALA A 115 13.35 -3.63 -7.81
N ILE A 116 14.58 -3.19 -7.49
CA ILE A 116 15.74 -4.08 -7.37
C ILE A 116 15.55 -5.07 -6.20
N VAL A 117 15.11 -4.57 -5.04
CA VAL A 117 14.82 -5.43 -3.88
C VAL A 117 13.76 -6.46 -4.22
N LEU A 118 12.68 -6.04 -4.90
CA LEU A 118 11.59 -6.93 -5.35
C LEU A 118 12.12 -8.02 -6.28
N TYR A 119 12.96 -7.66 -7.24
CA TYR A 119 13.56 -8.62 -8.17
C TYR A 119 14.38 -9.71 -7.46
N PHE A 120 15.16 -9.35 -6.42
CA PHE A 120 15.89 -10.32 -5.64
C PHE A 120 14.98 -11.13 -4.70
N ALA A 121 14.00 -10.49 -4.09
CA ALA A 121 13.07 -11.15 -3.18
C ALA A 121 12.20 -12.18 -3.89
N ASP A 122 11.78 -11.93 -5.14
CA ASP A 122 10.97 -12.86 -5.95
C ASP A 122 11.74 -14.16 -6.29
N LYS A 123 13.07 -14.13 -6.23
CA LYS A 123 13.93 -15.32 -6.42
C LYS A 123 14.06 -16.21 -5.18
N ILE A 124 13.65 -15.72 -4.01
CA ILE A 124 13.74 -16.45 -2.75
C ILE A 124 12.56 -17.41 -2.68
N LYS A 125 12.85 -18.73 -2.61
CA LYS A 125 11.81 -19.73 -2.42
C LYS A 125 11.24 -19.62 -1.01
N VAL A 126 9.96 -19.32 -0.90
CA VAL A 126 9.26 -19.27 0.38
C VAL A 126 8.92 -20.70 0.82
N THR A 127 9.41 -21.10 1.98
CA THR A 127 9.18 -22.44 2.55
C THR A 127 8.20 -22.43 3.72
N LYS A 128 7.85 -21.25 4.24
CA LYS A 128 6.96 -21.11 5.40
C LYS A 128 5.52 -20.85 4.99
N LYS A 129 4.58 -21.53 5.63
CA LYS A 129 3.14 -21.29 5.46
C LYS A 129 2.66 -20.31 6.52
N ILE A 130 1.87 -19.34 6.10
CA ILE A 130 1.28 -18.32 7.00
C ILE A 130 0.46 -18.94 8.11
N ASP A 131 -0.33 -19.97 7.81
CA ASP A 131 -1.24 -20.60 8.76
C ASP A 131 -0.55 -21.24 9.98
N THR A 132 0.72 -21.63 9.85
CA THR A 132 1.46 -22.35 10.91
C THR A 132 2.47 -21.47 11.66
N ASP A 133 2.92 -20.37 11.06
CA ASP A 133 4.07 -19.60 11.55
C ASP A 133 3.72 -18.16 12.00
N LEU A 134 2.42 -17.80 12.03
CA LEU A 134 1.98 -16.51 12.53
C LEU A 134 2.15 -16.42 14.05
N ASN A 135 3.27 -15.86 14.45
CA ASN A 135 3.53 -15.52 15.85
C ASN A 135 3.72 -13.99 16.00
N LEU A 136 3.67 -13.51 17.22
CA LEU A 136 3.79 -12.10 17.54
C LEU A 136 5.07 -11.46 16.96
N LYS A 137 6.20 -12.17 16.97
CA LYS A 137 7.48 -11.69 16.43
C LYS A 137 7.40 -11.47 14.92
N THR A 138 6.83 -12.42 14.19
CA THR A 138 6.64 -12.32 12.73
C THR A 138 5.73 -11.15 12.38
N ILE A 139 4.62 -10.99 13.09
CA ILE A 139 3.68 -9.88 12.88
C ILE A 139 4.31 -8.53 13.15
N LEU A 140 5.11 -8.37 14.19
CA LEU A 140 5.81 -7.12 14.47
C LEU A 140 6.86 -6.79 13.40
N ILE A 141 7.57 -7.80 12.89
CA ILE A 141 8.52 -7.62 11.78
C ILE A 141 7.77 -7.15 10.53
N ILE A 142 6.65 -7.77 10.18
CA ILE A 142 5.80 -7.35 9.05
C ILE A 142 5.33 -5.91 9.27
N GLY A 143 4.84 -5.56 10.46
CA GLY A 143 4.40 -4.21 10.81
C GLY A 143 5.51 -3.15 10.68
N LEU A 144 6.75 -3.49 11.04
CA LEU A 144 7.90 -2.61 10.85
C LEU A 144 8.21 -2.41 9.35
N PHE A 145 8.18 -3.48 8.56
CA PHE A 145 8.37 -3.36 7.11
C PHE A 145 7.24 -2.55 6.44
N GLN A 146 6.02 -2.61 6.96
CA GLN A 146 4.90 -1.80 6.46
C GLN A 146 5.15 -0.29 6.57
N ILE A 147 6.01 0.17 7.49
CA ILE A 147 6.39 1.59 7.59
C ILE A 147 7.01 2.08 6.27
N ALA A 148 7.72 1.21 5.55
CA ALA A 148 8.28 1.57 4.25
C ALA A 148 7.19 1.95 3.23
N SER A 149 5.97 1.42 3.35
CA SER A 149 4.86 1.76 2.45
C SER A 149 4.35 3.19 2.57
N LEU A 150 4.72 3.91 3.65
CA LEU A 150 4.41 5.34 3.79
C LEU A 150 5.19 6.21 2.80
N PHE A 151 6.27 5.67 2.22
CA PHE A 151 7.05 6.38 1.22
C PHE A 151 6.48 6.09 -0.18
N PRO A 152 6.10 7.13 -0.96
CA PRO A 152 5.62 6.93 -2.31
C PRO A 152 6.73 6.32 -3.17
N GLY A 153 6.35 5.38 -4.05
CA GLY A 153 7.31 4.59 -4.83
C GLY A 153 7.71 3.26 -4.19
N VAL A 154 7.41 3.06 -2.91
CA VAL A 154 7.55 1.77 -2.24
C VAL A 154 6.24 1.00 -2.40
N SER A 155 6.25 -0.09 -3.13
CA SER A 155 5.05 -0.91 -3.31
C SER A 155 4.86 -1.85 -2.12
N LEU A 156 3.63 -1.90 -1.58
CA LEU A 156 3.23 -2.85 -0.53
C LEU A 156 3.41 -4.32 -0.97
N SER A 157 3.38 -4.60 -2.26
CA SER A 157 3.63 -5.94 -2.82
C SER A 157 4.99 -6.52 -2.45
N LEU A 158 5.97 -5.70 -2.12
CA LEU A 158 7.26 -6.15 -1.60
C LEU A 158 7.14 -6.90 -0.27
N ILE A 159 6.16 -6.53 0.54
CA ILE A 159 5.94 -7.14 1.85
C ILE A 159 5.21 -8.48 1.71
N HIS A 160 4.40 -8.63 0.66
CA HIS A 160 3.61 -9.82 0.37
C HIS A 160 4.33 -10.90 -0.46
N ILE A 161 5.61 -10.71 -0.82
CA ILE A 161 6.41 -11.73 -1.54
C ILE A 161 6.58 -13.01 -0.71
N SER A 162 6.40 -12.92 0.60
CA SER A 162 6.40 -14.08 1.49
C SER A 162 5.12 -14.92 1.45
N GLU A 163 4.09 -14.52 0.67
CA GLU A 163 2.83 -15.25 0.66
C GLU A 163 2.82 -16.38 -0.40
N PRO A 164 2.58 -17.63 0.01
CA PRO A 164 2.50 -18.79 -0.90
C PRO A 164 1.28 -18.77 -1.83
N THR A 165 0.41 -17.76 -1.72
CA THR A 165 -0.86 -17.65 -2.45
C THR A 165 -0.68 -17.49 -3.96
N ARG A 166 0.49 -17.06 -4.43
CA ARG A 166 0.77 -16.94 -5.87
C ARG A 166 1.03 -18.28 -6.56
N GLN A 167 1.40 -19.33 -5.82
CA GLN A 167 1.70 -20.66 -6.40
C GLN A 167 0.50 -21.59 -6.47
N SER A 168 -0.64 -21.25 -5.87
CA SER A 168 -1.85 -22.08 -5.91
C SER A 168 -2.86 -21.70 -7.00
N LEU A 169 -2.53 -20.68 -7.80
CA LEU A 169 -3.40 -20.17 -8.87
C LEU A 169 -2.83 -20.37 -10.30
N ILE A 170 -1.76 -21.18 -10.46
CA ILE A 170 -1.24 -21.60 -11.76
C ILE A 170 -1.39 -23.11 -11.92
#